data_d62d76d9b3a91dde23d728b362597796
#
_entry.id   d62d76d9b3a91dde23d728b362597796
#
_cell.length_a   1.000
_cell.length_b   1.000
_cell.length_c   1.000
_cell.angle_alpha   90.00
_cell.angle_beta   90.00
_cell.angle_gamma   90.00
#
_symmetry.space_group_name_H-M   'P 1'
#
loop_
_entity.id
_entity.type
_entity.pdbx_description
1 polymer ?
#
loop_
_entity_poly.entity_id
_entity_poly.type
_entity_poly.pdbx_seq_one_letter_code
_entity_poly.pdbx_strand_id
1 'polypeptide(L)'
;MQPAVWRDDFRAMGCAVQLELVGGDEALAVSGFSRSRNLIAELEQAWSRFLPESDISKLNAAQGAMVPVHSATIELLRAMIQGSVATDGCFDPTLLAPLVALGYDAS
;
A
#
# COMPACT_ATOMS: atom_id res chain seq x y z
N MET A 1 -32.96 14.70 7.43
CA MET A 1 -31.83 14.70 8.36
C MET A 1 -30.62 14.12 7.67
N GLN A 2 -29.50 14.85 7.68
CA GLN A 2 -28.28 14.36 7.10
C GLN A 2 -27.55 13.45 8.08
N PRO A 3 -26.93 12.35 7.63
CA PRO A 3 -26.12 11.51 8.49
C PRO A 3 -24.88 12.26 8.99
N ALA A 4 -24.39 11.88 10.15
CA ALA A 4 -23.12 12.36 10.67
C ALA A 4 -21.98 11.91 9.72
N VAL A 5 -20.97 12.75 9.59
CA VAL A 5 -19.75 12.41 8.84
C VAL A 5 -18.57 12.56 9.79
N TRP A 6 -17.82 11.48 9.92
CA TRP A 6 -16.62 11.40 10.74
C TRP A 6 -15.42 11.34 9.83
N ARG A 7 -14.36 12.04 10.16
CA ARG A 7 -13.15 12.12 9.32
C ARG A 7 -11.91 11.87 10.15
N ASP A 8 -10.91 11.26 9.52
CA ASP A 8 -9.59 11.04 10.08
C ASP A 8 -8.55 11.29 9.00
N ASP A 9 -7.61 12.18 9.28
CA ASP A 9 -6.55 12.56 8.36
C ASP A 9 -5.20 12.16 8.93
N PHE A 10 -4.36 11.54 8.10
CA PHE A 10 -3.01 11.16 8.49
C PHE A 10 -2.13 10.99 7.25
N ARG A 11 -0.87 10.67 7.47
CA ARG A 11 0.07 10.39 6.39
C ARG A 11 0.53 8.95 6.46
N ALA A 12 0.60 8.31 5.30
CA ALA A 12 1.11 6.95 5.17
C ALA A 12 1.61 6.76 3.74
N MET A 13 2.61 5.92 3.55
CA MET A 13 3.15 5.58 2.22
C MET A 13 3.57 6.82 1.42
N GLY A 14 4.07 7.85 2.10
CA GLY A 14 4.48 9.11 1.47
C GLY A 14 3.32 9.99 1.00
N CYS A 15 2.08 9.68 1.38
CA CYS A 15 0.88 10.36 0.91
C CYS A 15 0.03 10.88 2.07
N ALA A 16 -0.81 11.87 1.78
CA ALA A 16 -1.91 12.26 2.67
C ALA A 16 -3.05 11.26 2.50
N VAL A 17 -3.57 10.76 3.61
CA VAL A 17 -4.68 9.80 3.64
C VAL A 17 -5.84 10.44 4.40
N GLN A 18 -7.03 10.34 3.85
CA GLN A 18 -8.26 10.75 4.53
C GLN A 18 -9.22 9.57 4.58
N LEU A 19 -9.74 9.29 5.77
CA LEU A 19 -10.78 8.30 5.99
C LEU A 19 -12.07 9.02 6.35
N GLU A 20 -13.19 8.54 5.82
CA GLU A 20 -14.50 9.06 6.16
C GLU A 20 -15.43 7.92 6.52
N LEU A 21 -16.26 8.15 7.54
CA LEU A 21 -17.39 7.30 7.88
C LEU A 21 -18.67 8.15 7.79
N VAL A 22 -19.61 7.71 6.99
CA VAL A 22 -20.91 8.34 6.86
C VAL A 22 -21.94 7.56 7.66
N GLY A 23 -22.55 8.22 8.64
CA GLY A 23 -23.44 7.56 9.59
C GLY A 23 -22.69 6.93 10.74
N GLY A 24 -23.38 6.09 11.52
CA GLY A 24 -22.79 5.47 12.71
C GLY A 24 -22.60 6.45 13.87
N ASP A 25 -21.89 6.02 14.90
CA ASP A 25 -21.60 6.82 16.08
C ASP A 25 -20.09 7.03 16.25
N GLU A 26 -19.73 7.81 17.27
CA GLU A 26 -18.33 8.12 17.55
C GLU A 26 -17.51 6.87 17.88
N ALA A 27 -18.07 5.93 18.64
CA ALA A 27 -17.37 4.70 19.00
C ALA A 27 -17.04 3.87 17.75
N LEU A 28 -17.96 3.77 16.80
CA LEU A 28 -17.75 3.08 15.53
C LEU A 28 -16.67 3.79 14.70
N ALA A 29 -16.71 5.12 14.65
CA ALA A 29 -15.71 5.92 13.94
C ALA A 29 -14.31 5.72 14.52
N VAL A 30 -14.17 5.84 15.84
CA VAL A 30 -12.87 5.67 16.52
C VAL A 30 -12.31 4.28 16.27
N SER A 31 -13.13 3.25 16.45
CA SER A 31 -12.72 1.85 16.24
C SER A 31 -12.33 1.60 14.78
N GLY A 32 -13.15 2.05 13.84
CA GLY A 32 -12.91 1.85 12.40
C GLY A 32 -11.66 2.56 11.92
N PHE A 33 -11.45 3.81 12.33
CA PHE A 33 -10.26 4.58 11.95
C PHE A 33 -8.98 3.97 12.54
N SER A 34 -9.03 3.53 13.81
CA SER A 34 -7.88 2.88 14.44
C SER A 34 -7.49 1.59 13.72
N ARG A 35 -8.48 0.75 13.38
CA ARG A 35 -8.22 -0.50 12.64
C ARG A 35 -7.70 -0.22 11.23
N SER A 36 -8.23 0.78 10.56
CA SER A 36 -7.78 1.16 9.21
C SER A 36 -6.35 1.71 9.22
N ARG A 37 -6.01 2.56 10.19
CA ARG A 37 -4.64 3.06 10.35
C ARG A 37 -3.66 1.92 10.60
N ASN A 38 -4.01 0.99 11.47
CA ASN A 38 -3.16 -0.16 11.78
C ASN A 38 -2.94 -1.04 10.56
N LEU A 39 -4.00 -1.30 9.78
CA LEU A 39 -3.90 -2.08 8.55
C LEU A 39 -2.98 -1.39 7.54
N ILE A 40 -3.16 -0.10 7.32
CA ILE A 40 -2.32 0.66 6.38
C ILE A 40 -0.86 0.66 6.84
N ALA A 41 -0.59 0.79 8.14
CA ALA A 41 0.75 0.73 8.68
C ALA A 41 1.39 -0.66 8.47
N GLU A 42 0.65 -1.74 8.68
CA GLU A 42 1.11 -3.10 8.42
C GLU A 42 1.44 -3.32 6.94
N LEU A 43 0.58 -2.82 6.05
CA LEU A 43 0.82 -2.91 4.61
C LEU A 43 2.02 -2.08 4.17
N GLU A 44 2.24 -0.91 4.75
CA GLU A 44 3.43 -0.10 4.49
C GLU A 44 4.70 -0.86 4.87
N GLN A 45 4.72 -1.51 6.04
CA GLN A 45 5.86 -2.34 6.47
C GLN A 45 6.14 -3.48 5.49
N ALA A 46 5.10 -4.09 4.93
CA ALA A 46 5.25 -5.19 3.99
C ALA A 46 5.61 -4.74 2.56
N TRP A 47 5.14 -3.57 2.14
CA TRP A 47 5.18 -3.17 0.72
C TRP A 47 6.13 -2.02 0.40
N SER A 48 6.61 -1.26 1.39
CA SER A 48 7.46 -0.11 1.10
C SER A 48 8.82 -0.55 0.55
N ARG A 49 9.15 -0.13 -0.68
CA ARG A 49 10.47 -0.38 -1.25
C ARG A 49 11.59 0.39 -0.58
N PHE A 50 11.26 1.38 0.25
CA PHE A 50 12.22 2.18 1.02
C PHE A 50 12.60 1.53 2.36
N LEU A 51 11.89 0.48 2.78
CA LEU A 51 12.18 -0.29 3.99
C LEU A 51 12.91 -1.57 3.60
N PRO A 52 14.16 -1.78 4.05
CA PRO A 52 14.98 -2.96 3.64
C PRO A 52 14.32 -4.30 3.99
N GLU A 53 13.54 -4.34 5.06
CA GLU A 53 12.92 -5.56 5.57
C GLU A 53 11.53 -5.83 4.99
N SER A 54 11.02 -4.97 4.10
CA SER A 54 9.71 -5.19 3.48
C SER A 54 9.75 -6.37 2.51
N ASP A 55 8.59 -6.98 2.28
CA ASP A 55 8.45 -8.06 1.29
C ASP A 55 8.92 -7.61 -0.10
N ILE A 56 8.53 -6.41 -0.50
CA ILE A 56 8.89 -5.87 -1.82
C ILE A 56 10.40 -5.68 -1.94
N SER A 57 11.08 -5.16 -0.91
CA SER A 57 12.53 -5.01 -0.92
C SER A 57 13.25 -6.36 -0.98
N LYS A 58 12.75 -7.36 -0.23
CA LYS A 58 13.29 -8.72 -0.28
C LYS A 58 13.12 -9.35 -1.66
N LEU A 59 11.97 -9.18 -2.28
CA LEU A 59 11.71 -9.66 -3.65
C LEU A 59 12.62 -8.98 -4.67
N ASN A 60 12.79 -7.66 -4.57
CA ASN A 60 13.67 -6.92 -5.47
C ASN A 60 15.14 -7.36 -5.34
N ALA A 61 15.57 -7.77 -4.16
CA ALA A 61 16.93 -8.23 -3.91
C ALA A 61 17.15 -9.72 -4.21
N ALA A 62 16.10 -10.50 -4.43
CA ALA A 62 16.17 -11.96 -4.49
C ALA A 62 16.78 -12.52 -5.76
N GLN A 63 16.83 -11.75 -6.85
CA GLN A 63 17.41 -12.16 -8.15
C GLN A 63 16.89 -13.51 -8.64
N GLY A 64 15.57 -13.71 -8.58
CA GLY A 64 14.91 -14.94 -9.00
C GLY A 64 14.82 -16.04 -7.95
N ALA A 65 15.40 -15.86 -6.77
CA ALA A 65 15.26 -16.82 -5.68
C ALA A 65 13.85 -16.73 -5.06
N MET A 66 13.40 -17.82 -4.46
CA MET A 66 12.15 -17.87 -3.74
C MET A 66 12.28 -17.15 -2.40
N VAL A 67 11.31 -16.29 -2.09
CA VAL A 67 11.25 -15.50 -0.86
C VAL A 67 9.88 -15.70 -0.21
N PRO A 68 9.83 -16.03 1.09
CA PRO A 68 8.56 -16.05 1.80
C PRO A 68 8.03 -14.63 1.99
N VAL A 69 6.75 -14.43 1.69
CA VAL A 69 6.07 -13.13 1.80
C VAL A 69 4.72 -13.29 2.44
N HIS A 70 4.14 -12.21 2.94
CA HIS A 70 2.78 -12.20 3.47
C HIS A 70 1.76 -12.50 2.37
N SER A 71 0.64 -13.10 2.75
CA SER A 71 -0.45 -13.39 1.80
C SER A 71 -0.98 -12.14 1.10
N ALA A 72 -1.04 -11.01 1.80
CA ALA A 72 -1.44 -9.73 1.21
C ALA A 72 -0.49 -9.29 0.09
N THR A 73 0.80 -9.60 0.20
CA THR A 73 1.79 -9.31 -0.85
C THR A 73 1.54 -10.16 -2.09
N ILE A 74 1.16 -11.41 -1.93
CA ILE A 74 0.79 -12.28 -3.06
C ILE A 74 -0.43 -11.72 -3.80
N GLU A 75 -1.44 -11.28 -3.06
CA GLU A 75 -2.63 -10.63 -3.64
C GLU A 75 -2.28 -9.35 -4.38
N LEU A 76 -1.39 -8.52 -3.82
CA LEU A 76 -0.90 -7.33 -4.48
C LEU A 76 -0.21 -7.65 -5.80
N LEU A 77 0.70 -8.62 -5.80
CA LEU A 77 1.43 -9.03 -7.00
C LEU A 77 0.49 -9.56 -8.09
N ARG A 78 -0.53 -10.34 -7.70
CA ARG A 78 -1.55 -10.79 -8.65
C ARG A 78 -2.31 -9.63 -9.26
N ALA A 79 -2.71 -8.64 -8.44
CA ALA A 79 -3.40 -7.44 -8.93
C ALA A 79 -2.52 -6.63 -9.88
N MET A 80 -1.23 -6.52 -9.59
CA MET A 80 -0.26 -5.84 -10.45
C MET A 80 -0.14 -6.53 -11.81
N ILE A 81 -0.04 -7.86 -11.83
CA ILE A 81 0.04 -8.64 -13.07
C ILE A 81 -1.26 -8.47 -13.88
N GLN A 82 -2.41 -8.57 -13.24
CA GLN A 82 -3.70 -8.37 -13.89
C GLN A 82 -3.83 -6.96 -14.45
N GLY A 83 -3.39 -5.93 -13.74
CA GLY A 83 -3.40 -4.56 -14.21
C GLY A 83 -2.50 -4.35 -15.42
N SER A 84 -1.33 -4.97 -15.43
CA SER A 84 -0.41 -4.92 -16.58
C SER A 84 -1.02 -5.59 -17.82
N VAL A 85 -1.62 -6.75 -17.66
CA VAL A 85 -2.28 -7.47 -18.76
C VAL A 85 -3.50 -6.69 -19.27
N ALA A 86 -4.35 -6.21 -18.37
CA ALA A 86 -5.58 -5.50 -18.73
C ALA A 86 -5.32 -4.18 -19.46
N THR A 87 -4.18 -3.54 -19.20
CA THR A 87 -3.80 -2.28 -19.83
C THR A 87 -2.79 -2.43 -20.98
N ASP A 88 -2.51 -3.67 -21.38
CA ASP A 88 -1.54 -4.00 -22.44
C ASP A 88 -0.17 -3.36 -22.17
N GLY A 89 0.28 -3.43 -20.91
CA GLY A 89 1.57 -2.91 -20.48
C GLY A 89 1.61 -1.42 -20.16
N CYS A 90 0.49 -0.69 -20.27
CA CYS A 90 0.44 0.73 -19.88
C CYS A 90 0.68 0.89 -18.37
N PHE A 91 0.18 -0.04 -17.57
CA PHE A 91 0.60 -0.20 -16.18
C PHE A 91 1.73 -1.24 -16.14
N ASP A 92 2.90 -0.82 -15.70
CA ASP A 92 4.08 -1.68 -15.63
C ASP A 92 4.71 -1.60 -14.23
N PRO A 93 4.57 -2.65 -13.40
CA PRO A 93 5.12 -2.66 -12.04
C PRO A 93 6.64 -2.92 -11.99
N THR A 94 7.31 -3.13 -13.13
CA THR A 94 8.72 -3.53 -13.19
C THR A 94 9.67 -2.36 -13.46
N LEU A 95 9.27 -1.13 -13.10
CA LEU A 95 10.02 0.10 -13.43
C LEU A 95 10.92 0.60 -12.30
N LEU A 96 11.36 -0.27 -11.38
CA LEU A 96 12.21 0.15 -10.26
C LEU A 96 13.52 0.78 -10.72
N ALA A 97 14.27 0.12 -11.60
CA ALA A 97 15.56 0.61 -12.05
C ALA A 97 15.47 1.98 -12.78
N PRO A 98 14.54 2.20 -13.73
CA PRO A 98 14.32 3.52 -14.29
C PRO A 98 13.93 4.59 -13.27
N LEU A 99 13.08 4.25 -12.28
CA LEU A 99 12.69 5.20 -11.23
C LEU A 99 13.87 5.62 -10.36
N VAL A 100 14.70 4.67 -9.97
CA VAL A 100 15.92 4.96 -9.19
C VAL A 100 16.88 5.83 -9.99
N ALA A 101 17.05 5.55 -11.28
CA ALA A 101 17.90 6.34 -12.17
C ALA A 101 17.41 7.78 -12.31
N LEU A 102 16.08 8.03 -12.17
CA LEU A 102 15.50 9.36 -12.21
C LEU A 102 15.53 10.07 -10.84
N GLY A 103 16.09 9.45 -9.79
CA GLY A 103 16.21 10.06 -8.48
C GLY A 103 15.16 9.65 -7.45
N TYR A 104 14.25 8.74 -7.79
CA TYR A 104 13.25 8.22 -6.85
C TYR A 104 13.81 7.05 -6.02
N ASP A 105 14.93 7.27 -5.36
CA ASP A 105 15.68 6.25 -4.63
C ASP A 105 15.51 6.35 -3.10
N ALA A 106 14.81 7.39 -2.62
CA ALA A 106 14.48 7.57 -1.21
C ALA A 106 13.06 8.13 -1.05
N SER A 107 12.46 7.93 0.11
CA SER A 107 11.13 8.46 0.42
C SER A 107 11.17 9.94 0.82
#